data_e5397cf232f8fbb022c2335d424b19f3
#
_entry.id   e5397cf232f8fbb022c2335d424b19f3
#
_cell.length_a   1.000
_cell.length_b   1.000
_cell.length_c   1.000
_cell.angle_alpha   90.00
_cell.angle_beta   90.00
_cell.angle_gamma   90.00
#
_symmetry.space_group_name_H-M   'P 1'
#
loop_
_entity.id
_entity.type
_entity.pdbx_description
1 polymer ?
#
loop_
_entity_poly.entity_id
_entity_poly.type
_entity_poly.pdbx_seq_one_letter_code
_entity_poly.pdbx_strand_id
1 'polypeptide(L)'
;ILNRRSFLSRAASGTLAVMANKLILPTDLNAVAPFNRPGKANLKLGLAAYSLRDYFSDASHARETPAPESQQIDMFQFIDYCADLGCEGAELTSYYFPEHLNDAYLLEIKRHAFMRGVAISGTAVGNQFTDLPGSARTEQIAHVNKWIDRAAIMGAPHVRVFAGNAPAQHQNAKNN
;
A
#
# COMPACT_ATOMS: atom_id res chain seq x y z
N ILE A 1 -39.03 -14.15 7.17
CA ILE A 1 -37.92 -14.29 6.17
C ILE A 1 -38.40 -13.64 4.88
N LEU A 2 -37.89 -12.45 4.57
CA LEU A 2 -38.19 -11.73 3.33
C LEU A 2 -37.41 -12.36 2.17
N ASN A 3 -38.09 -12.92 1.22
CA ASN A 3 -37.49 -13.51 0.02
C ASN A 3 -37.13 -12.39 -0.99
N ARG A 4 -36.16 -12.65 -1.88
CA ARG A 4 -35.65 -11.69 -2.88
C ARG A 4 -36.75 -11.06 -3.76
N ARG A 5 -37.82 -11.80 -4.09
CA ARG A 5 -38.94 -11.28 -4.91
C ARG A 5 -39.80 -10.26 -4.18
N SER A 6 -40.01 -10.43 -2.85
CA SER A 6 -40.77 -9.48 -2.05
C SER A 6 -39.95 -8.20 -1.74
N PHE A 7 -38.62 -8.27 -1.74
CA PHE A 7 -37.77 -7.08 -1.65
C PHE A 7 -37.85 -6.25 -2.93
N LEU A 8 -37.74 -6.88 -4.09
CA LEU A 8 -37.80 -6.19 -5.40
C LEU A 8 -39.20 -5.58 -5.70
N SER A 9 -40.27 -6.23 -5.29
CA SER A 9 -41.63 -5.67 -5.48
C SER A 9 -41.90 -4.46 -4.56
N ARG A 10 -41.32 -4.43 -3.35
CA ARG A 10 -41.43 -3.29 -2.45
C ARG A 10 -40.49 -2.14 -2.84
N ALA A 11 -39.34 -2.44 -3.44
CA ALA A 11 -38.46 -1.42 -4.03
C ALA A 11 -39.13 -0.74 -5.24
N ALA A 12 -39.84 -1.49 -6.08
CA ALA A 12 -40.57 -0.93 -7.24
C ALA A 12 -41.73 -0.03 -6.82
N SER A 13 -42.42 -0.33 -5.71
CA SER A 13 -43.52 0.50 -5.19
C SER A 13 -43.05 1.78 -4.49
N GLY A 14 -41.81 1.79 -3.98
CA GLY A 14 -41.19 2.98 -3.38
C GLY A 14 -40.69 4.01 -4.39
N THR A 15 -40.43 3.57 -5.62
CA THR A 15 -39.85 4.44 -6.67
C THR A 15 -40.88 5.38 -7.29
N LEU A 16 -42.19 5.07 -7.21
CA LEU A 16 -43.24 5.96 -7.73
C LEU A 16 -43.57 7.14 -6.80
N ALA A 17 -43.29 7.06 -5.51
CA ALA A 17 -43.56 8.14 -4.57
C ALA A 17 -42.41 9.22 -4.51
N VAL A 18 -41.25 8.90 -5.06
CA VAL A 18 -40.08 9.82 -5.06
C VAL A 18 -40.07 10.74 -6.31
N MET A 19 -40.91 10.46 -7.31
CA MET A 19 -40.97 11.30 -8.51
C MET A 19 -41.73 12.63 -8.37
N ALA A 20 -42.35 12.89 -7.22
CA ALA A 20 -43.06 14.14 -6.97
C ALA A 20 -42.24 15.23 -6.26
N ASN A 21 -41.12 14.90 -5.65
CA ASN A 21 -40.15 15.87 -5.17
C ASN A 21 -39.06 16.05 -6.22
N LYS A 22 -38.97 17.22 -6.82
CA LYS A 22 -37.79 17.65 -7.58
C LYS A 22 -36.57 17.58 -6.66
N LEU A 23 -35.97 16.39 -6.54
CA LEU A 23 -34.58 16.29 -6.17
C LEU A 23 -33.82 17.04 -7.27
N ILE A 24 -33.34 18.21 -6.93
CA ILE A 24 -32.30 18.91 -7.70
C ILE A 24 -31.05 18.02 -7.52
N LEU A 25 -31.02 16.93 -8.29
CA LEU A 25 -29.74 16.29 -8.57
C LEU A 25 -28.97 17.32 -9.39
N PRO A 26 -27.75 17.68 -8.99
CA PRO A 26 -26.93 18.50 -9.87
C PRO A 26 -26.83 17.75 -11.21
N THR A 27 -27.48 18.31 -12.21
CA THR A 27 -27.54 17.76 -13.58
C THR A 27 -26.20 17.82 -14.30
N ASP A 28 -25.17 18.28 -13.61
CA ASP A 28 -23.82 18.44 -14.13
C ASP A 28 -22.80 17.55 -13.42
N LEU A 29 -23.17 16.29 -13.15
CA LEU A 29 -22.16 15.24 -13.09
C LEU A 29 -21.72 14.96 -14.54
N ASN A 30 -21.18 15.95 -15.20
CA ASN A 30 -20.38 15.73 -16.39
C ASN A 30 -19.18 14.89 -15.95
N ALA A 31 -19.31 13.57 -16.09
CA ALA A 31 -18.13 12.72 -16.03
C ALA A 31 -17.12 13.33 -17.01
N VAL A 32 -15.96 13.71 -16.48
CA VAL A 32 -14.89 14.24 -17.33
C VAL A 32 -14.68 13.24 -18.45
N ALA A 33 -14.82 13.72 -19.69
CA ALA A 33 -14.65 12.86 -20.87
C ALA A 33 -13.34 12.09 -20.75
N PRO A 34 -13.31 10.79 -21.07
CA PRO A 34 -12.10 10.00 -21.00
C PRO A 34 -10.96 10.70 -21.73
N PHE A 35 -9.87 10.92 -21.05
CA PHE A 35 -8.70 11.55 -21.62
C PHE A 35 -8.09 10.63 -22.68
N ASN A 36 -8.20 11.00 -23.96
CA ASN A 36 -7.52 10.31 -25.05
C ASN A 36 -6.04 10.63 -25.03
N ARG A 37 -5.23 9.70 -24.54
CA ARG A 37 -3.76 9.83 -24.62
C ARG A 37 -3.29 9.61 -26.05
N PRO A 38 -2.59 10.56 -26.66
CA PRO A 38 -1.91 10.32 -27.93
C PRO A 38 -0.73 9.36 -27.66
N GLY A 39 -0.72 8.21 -28.31
CA GLY A 39 0.38 7.23 -28.22
C GLY A 39 0.07 5.99 -27.38
N LYS A 40 1.08 5.11 -27.25
CA LYS A 40 0.98 3.87 -26.47
C LYS A 40 0.90 4.16 -24.96
N ALA A 41 0.16 3.34 -24.22
CA ALA A 41 0.19 3.39 -22.77
C ALA A 41 1.62 3.15 -22.26
N ASN A 42 2.11 4.09 -21.44
CA ASN A 42 3.42 3.96 -20.80
C ASN A 42 3.26 3.30 -19.42
N LEU A 43 2.95 2.01 -19.44
CA LEU A 43 2.88 1.20 -18.23
C LEU A 43 4.28 0.67 -17.93
N LYS A 44 4.73 0.86 -16.70
CA LYS A 44 6.01 0.38 -16.17
C LYS A 44 5.76 -0.72 -15.16
N LEU A 45 6.53 -1.79 -15.25
CA LEU A 45 6.43 -2.90 -14.31
C LEU A 45 7.27 -2.60 -13.07
N GLY A 46 6.66 -2.73 -11.90
CA GLY A 46 7.34 -2.64 -10.61
C GLY A 46 7.03 -3.85 -9.73
N LEU A 47 7.97 -4.20 -8.87
CA LEU A 47 7.84 -5.28 -7.90
C LEU A 47 7.96 -4.72 -6.49
N ALA A 48 7.07 -5.20 -5.59
CA ALA A 48 7.15 -4.88 -4.16
C ALA A 48 7.95 -5.95 -3.41
N ALA A 49 8.87 -5.53 -2.55
CA ALA A 49 9.68 -6.44 -1.72
C ALA A 49 8.81 -7.39 -0.89
N TYR A 50 7.63 -6.94 -0.48
CA TYR A 50 6.67 -7.77 0.24
C TYR A 50 6.23 -9.02 -0.52
N SER A 51 6.33 -9.04 -1.85
CA SER A 51 6.03 -10.22 -2.67
C SER A 51 7.01 -11.36 -2.41
N LEU A 52 8.25 -11.05 -2.01
CA LEU A 52 9.31 -11.99 -1.70
C LEU A 52 9.57 -12.13 -0.19
N ARG A 53 8.57 -11.84 0.65
CA ARG A 53 8.69 -11.80 2.11
C ARG A 53 9.22 -13.09 2.75
N ASP A 54 9.04 -14.22 2.09
CA ASP A 54 9.51 -15.53 2.57
C ASP A 54 11.03 -15.72 2.35
N TYR A 55 11.65 -14.85 1.58
CA TYR A 55 13.08 -14.88 1.23
C TYR A 55 13.92 -13.85 1.98
N PHE A 56 13.32 -12.91 2.70
CA PHE A 56 14.08 -11.98 3.53
C PHE A 56 14.41 -12.61 4.89
N SER A 57 15.48 -12.14 5.53
CA SER A 57 15.90 -12.61 6.84
C SER A 57 14.89 -12.32 7.95
N ASP A 58 14.11 -11.24 7.84
CA ASP A 58 12.98 -10.98 8.73
C ASP A 58 11.79 -11.86 8.36
N ALA A 59 11.62 -12.95 9.11
CA ALA A 59 10.55 -13.90 8.93
C ALA A 59 9.20 -13.49 9.54
N SER A 60 9.12 -12.34 10.21
CA SER A 60 7.90 -11.89 10.93
C SER A 60 6.67 -11.74 10.02
N HIS A 61 6.90 -11.56 8.72
CA HIS A 61 5.87 -11.40 7.69
C HIS A 61 5.83 -12.56 6.68
N ALA A 62 6.60 -13.61 6.89
CA ALA A 62 6.56 -14.81 6.04
C ALA A 62 5.19 -15.49 6.08
N ARG A 63 4.78 -16.11 4.97
CA ARG A 63 3.47 -16.79 4.87
C ARG A 63 3.47 -18.13 5.59
N GLU A 64 4.55 -18.89 5.42
CA GLU A 64 4.68 -20.25 5.90
C GLU A 64 6.08 -20.43 6.54
N THR A 65 6.90 -21.26 5.92
CA THR A 65 8.27 -21.47 6.37
C THR A 65 9.19 -20.52 5.63
N PRO A 66 9.98 -19.69 6.33
CA PRO A 66 10.98 -18.84 5.68
C PRO A 66 11.95 -19.67 4.83
N ALA A 67 12.47 -19.06 3.78
CA ALA A 67 13.50 -19.67 2.95
C ALA A 67 14.74 -20.01 3.80
N PRO A 68 15.45 -21.09 3.48
CA PRO A 68 16.74 -21.39 4.10
C PRO A 68 17.69 -20.19 3.99
N GLU A 69 18.55 -20.02 4.98
CA GLU A 69 19.51 -18.90 5.04
C GLU A 69 20.33 -18.74 3.75
N SER A 70 20.69 -19.85 3.11
CA SER A 70 21.41 -19.86 1.82
C SER A 70 20.61 -19.32 0.63
N GLN A 71 19.31 -19.11 0.78
CA GLN A 71 18.40 -18.57 -0.23
C GLN A 71 17.82 -17.22 0.17
N GLN A 72 18.16 -16.72 1.36
CA GLN A 72 17.70 -15.40 1.80
C GLN A 72 18.37 -14.31 0.99
N ILE A 73 17.64 -13.23 0.82
CA ILE A 73 18.08 -12.04 0.09
C ILE A 73 18.04 -10.81 1.00
N ASP A 74 18.90 -9.87 0.70
CA ASP A 74 18.85 -8.52 1.24
C ASP A 74 18.19 -7.53 0.25
N MET A 75 18.17 -6.26 0.62
CA MET A 75 17.54 -5.24 -0.20
C MET A 75 18.32 -4.94 -1.51
N PHE A 76 19.63 -5.13 -1.53
CA PHE A 76 20.45 -4.99 -2.73
C PHE A 76 20.14 -6.13 -3.72
N GLN A 77 20.11 -7.36 -3.23
CA GLN A 77 19.79 -8.54 -4.03
C GLN A 77 18.34 -8.49 -4.54
N PHE A 78 17.41 -7.91 -3.77
CA PHE A 78 16.05 -7.65 -4.25
C PHE A 78 16.03 -6.68 -5.44
N ILE A 79 16.81 -5.60 -5.38
CA ILE A 79 16.93 -4.64 -6.49
C ILE A 79 17.56 -5.33 -7.71
N ASP A 80 18.59 -6.16 -7.52
CA ASP A 80 19.19 -6.96 -8.59
C ASP A 80 18.17 -7.89 -9.23
N TYR A 81 17.37 -8.58 -8.42
CA TYR A 81 16.29 -9.44 -8.89
C TYR A 81 15.25 -8.67 -9.72
N CYS A 82 14.86 -7.47 -9.29
CA CYS A 82 13.98 -6.61 -10.09
C CYS A 82 14.58 -6.27 -11.45
N ALA A 83 15.87 -5.90 -11.49
CA ALA A 83 16.58 -5.59 -12.71
C ALA A 83 16.64 -6.80 -13.67
N ASP A 84 16.97 -7.97 -13.15
CA ASP A 84 17.11 -9.21 -13.93
C ASP A 84 15.78 -9.68 -14.52
N LEU A 85 14.65 -9.38 -13.85
CA LEU A 85 13.30 -9.61 -14.36
C LEU A 85 12.81 -8.53 -15.34
N GLY A 86 13.59 -7.47 -15.59
CA GLY A 86 13.18 -6.36 -16.43
C GLY A 86 12.14 -5.43 -15.77
N CYS A 87 12.05 -5.43 -14.44
CA CYS A 87 11.24 -4.46 -13.73
C CYS A 87 11.89 -3.07 -13.82
N GLU A 88 11.07 -2.06 -14.09
CA GLU A 88 11.53 -0.67 -14.12
C GLU A 88 11.46 0.00 -12.74
N GLY A 89 10.79 -0.63 -11.77
CA GLY A 89 10.62 -0.11 -10.41
C GLY A 89 10.68 -1.18 -9.32
N ALA A 90 11.17 -0.77 -8.15
CA ALA A 90 11.18 -1.57 -6.92
C ALA A 90 10.52 -0.79 -5.79
N GLU A 91 9.49 -1.36 -5.13
CA GLU A 91 8.94 -0.84 -3.89
C GLU A 91 9.68 -1.47 -2.70
N LEU A 92 10.35 -0.65 -1.89
CA LEU A 92 11.19 -1.11 -0.80
C LEU A 92 10.41 -1.11 0.51
N THR A 93 9.99 -2.28 0.97
CA THR A 93 9.22 -2.43 2.22
C THR A 93 10.13 -2.29 3.44
N SER A 94 9.74 -1.46 4.41
CA SER A 94 10.52 -1.10 5.60
C SER A 94 10.96 -2.27 6.47
N TYR A 95 10.21 -3.38 6.44
CA TYR A 95 10.45 -4.56 7.28
C TYR A 95 11.80 -5.25 7.00
N TYR A 96 12.28 -5.13 5.76
CA TYR A 96 13.42 -5.91 5.27
C TYR A 96 14.73 -5.12 5.23
N PHE A 97 14.71 -3.93 5.80
CA PHE A 97 15.94 -3.16 6.02
C PHE A 97 16.63 -3.60 7.32
N PRO A 98 17.96 -3.46 7.43
CA PRO A 98 18.65 -3.80 8.65
C PRO A 98 18.18 -2.91 9.82
N GLU A 99 18.23 -3.47 11.04
CA GLU A 99 17.79 -2.77 12.25
C GLU A 99 18.53 -1.44 12.45
N HIS A 100 19.85 -1.45 12.26
CA HIS A 100 20.73 -0.28 12.39
C HIS A 100 20.88 0.43 11.04
N LEU A 101 19.82 1.10 10.62
CA LEU A 101 19.75 1.81 9.35
C LEU A 101 20.29 3.24 9.50
N ASN A 102 21.28 3.62 8.69
CA ASN A 102 21.85 4.95 8.59
C ASN A 102 21.74 5.54 7.17
N ASP A 103 22.02 6.82 7.03
CA ASP A 103 21.90 7.53 5.76
C ASP A 103 22.88 7.00 4.70
N ALA A 104 24.06 6.54 5.10
CA ALA A 104 25.03 5.97 4.16
C ALA A 104 24.48 4.72 3.47
N TYR A 105 23.80 3.83 4.21
CA TYR A 105 23.15 2.66 3.65
C TYR A 105 22.02 3.05 2.68
N LEU A 106 21.21 4.06 3.03
CA LEU A 106 20.11 4.53 2.17
C LEU A 106 20.63 5.15 0.88
N LEU A 107 21.72 5.91 0.95
CA LEU A 107 22.38 6.47 -0.24
C LEU A 107 22.99 5.37 -1.12
N GLU A 108 23.54 4.32 -0.51
CA GLU A 108 24.08 3.17 -1.24
C GLU A 108 22.95 2.39 -1.95
N ILE A 109 21.81 2.16 -1.31
CA ILE A 109 20.60 1.59 -1.94
C ILE A 109 20.17 2.45 -3.14
N LYS A 110 20.10 3.76 -2.97
CA LYS A 110 19.77 4.69 -4.06
C LYS A 110 20.74 4.57 -5.23
N ARG A 111 22.03 4.59 -4.92
CA ARG A 111 23.10 4.44 -5.93
C ARG A 111 23.00 3.09 -6.64
N HIS A 112 22.81 2.01 -5.90
CA HIS A 112 22.70 0.66 -6.45
C HIS A 112 21.51 0.55 -7.42
N ALA A 113 20.33 1.00 -7.00
CA ALA A 113 19.14 1.02 -7.84
C ALA A 113 19.37 1.80 -9.14
N PHE A 114 20.01 2.97 -9.06
CA PHE A 114 20.39 3.77 -10.22
C PHE A 114 21.32 3.02 -11.16
N MET A 115 22.37 2.36 -10.64
CA MET A 115 23.33 1.59 -11.44
C MET A 115 22.70 0.37 -12.12
N ARG A 116 21.65 -0.20 -11.52
CA ARG A 116 20.87 -1.32 -12.07
C ARG A 116 19.75 -0.87 -13.03
N GLY A 117 19.53 0.45 -13.17
CA GLY A 117 18.47 0.99 -14.03
C GLY A 117 17.07 0.78 -13.48
N VAL A 118 16.93 0.54 -12.16
CA VAL A 118 15.67 0.34 -11.46
C VAL A 118 15.32 1.60 -10.66
N ALA A 119 14.13 2.15 -10.87
CA ALA A 119 13.64 3.25 -10.06
C ALA A 119 13.18 2.73 -8.69
N ILE A 120 13.49 3.44 -7.60
CA ILE A 120 12.80 3.21 -6.34
C ILE A 120 11.40 3.79 -6.48
N SER A 121 10.42 2.93 -6.73
CA SER A 121 9.05 3.34 -7.05
C SER A 121 8.27 3.81 -5.83
N GLY A 122 8.69 3.47 -4.63
CA GLY A 122 8.09 3.86 -3.37
C GLY A 122 8.61 3.04 -2.21
N THR A 123 8.11 3.33 -1.02
CA THR A 123 8.32 2.52 0.18
C THR A 123 7.00 2.16 0.85
N ALA A 124 7.03 1.15 1.70
CA ALA A 124 5.88 0.70 2.47
C ALA A 124 6.27 0.55 3.95
N VAL A 125 5.45 1.09 4.84
CA VAL A 125 5.73 1.11 6.29
C VAL A 125 4.60 0.39 7.03
N GLY A 126 4.97 -0.42 8.01
CA GLY A 126 4.05 -0.98 8.99
C GLY A 126 3.74 0.04 10.07
N ASN A 127 2.47 0.35 10.27
CA ASN A 127 2.03 1.30 11.26
C ASN A 127 0.59 1.04 11.70
N GLN A 128 0.21 1.62 12.85
CA GLN A 128 -1.13 1.53 13.47
C GLN A 128 -1.60 2.94 13.84
N PHE A 129 -2.47 3.56 13.03
CA PHE A 129 -2.98 4.92 13.27
C PHE A 129 -4.33 4.97 14.00
N THR A 130 -4.99 3.83 14.15
CA THR A 130 -6.29 3.72 14.81
C THR A 130 -6.21 3.62 16.33
N ASP A 131 -5.03 3.60 16.92
CA ASP A 131 -4.86 3.68 18.36
C ASP A 131 -5.46 4.98 18.92
N LEU A 132 -5.99 4.91 20.13
CA LEU A 132 -6.50 6.08 20.83
C LEU A 132 -5.37 7.12 21.04
N PRO A 133 -5.72 8.42 21.15
CA PRO A 133 -4.73 9.45 21.47
C PRO A 133 -3.92 9.07 22.72
N GLY A 134 -2.60 9.09 22.62
CA GLY A 134 -1.66 8.68 23.65
C GLY A 134 -0.27 8.40 23.11
N SER A 135 0.63 7.85 23.95
CA SER A 135 2.01 7.57 23.59
C SER A 135 2.12 6.61 22.41
N ALA A 136 1.35 5.52 22.40
CA ALA A 136 1.39 4.52 21.34
C ALA A 136 1.12 5.14 19.96
N ARG A 137 0.05 5.95 19.83
CA ARG A 137 -0.24 6.66 18.58
C ARG A 137 0.83 7.66 18.20
N THR A 138 1.40 8.38 19.18
CA THR A 138 2.48 9.34 18.96
C THR A 138 3.73 8.64 18.44
N GLU A 139 4.07 7.47 18.96
CA GLU A 139 5.20 6.64 18.51
C GLU A 139 5.00 6.16 17.06
N GLN A 140 3.77 5.74 16.70
CA GLN A 140 3.45 5.34 15.32
C GLN A 140 3.62 6.51 14.33
N ILE A 141 3.19 7.71 14.72
CA ILE A 141 3.38 8.92 13.90
C ILE A 141 4.89 9.24 13.77
N ALA A 142 5.64 9.19 14.84
CA ALA A 142 7.09 9.42 14.82
C ALA A 142 7.82 8.38 13.95
N HIS A 143 7.40 7.11 14.03
CA HIS A 143 7.94 6.03 13.19
C HIS A 143 7.70 6.31 11.70
N VAL A 144 6.49 6.69 11.31
CA VAL A 144 6.18 7.01 9.92
C VAL A 144 6.94 8.24 9.45
N ASN A 145 7.03 9.30 10.27
CA ASN A 145 7.82 10.49 9.93
C ASN A 145 9.29 10.15 9.65
N LYS A 146 9.89 9.30 10.49
CA LYS A 146 11.25 8.81 10.27
C LYS A 146 11.39 8.06 8.93
N TRP A 147 10.36 7.31 8.51
CA TRP A 147 10.37 6.64 7.22
C TRP A 147 10.13 7.58 6.05
N ILE A 148 9.41 8.68 6.23
CA ILE A 148 9.28 9.74 5.22
C ILE A 148 10.66 10.37 4.94
N ASP A 149 11.44 10.67 5.99
CA ASP A 149 12.80 11.19 5.84
C ASP A 149 13.71 10.19 5.12
N ARG A 150 13.65 8.91 5.48
CA ARG A 150 14.40 7.83 4.82
C ARG A 150 14.01 7.67 3.35
N ALA A 151 12.71 7.72 3.05
CA ALA A 151 12.20 7.68 1.68
C ALA A 151 12.74 8.85 0.85
N ALA A 152 12.79 10.04 1.42
CA ALA A 152 13.36 11.23 0.77
C ALA A 152 14.84 11.05 0.46
N ILE A 153 15.65 10.48 1.37
CA ILE A 153 17.08 10.18 1.15
C ILE A 153 17.24 9.20 -0.01
N MET A 154 16.44 8.13 -0.05
CA MET A 154 16.47 7.15 -1.14
C MET A 154 15.90 7.71 -2.45
N GLY A 155 15.14 8.80 -2.42
CA GLY A 155 14.46 9.36 -3.58
C GLY A 155 13.16 8.61 -3.92
N ALA A 156 12.56 7.90 -2.97
CA ALA A 156 11.25 7.26 -3.15
C ALA A 156 10.14 8.33 -3.21
N PRO A 157 9.27 8.32 -4.22
CA PRO A 157 8.28 9.38 -4.44
C PRO A 157 7.08 9.29 -3.49
N HIS A 158 6.87 8.16 -2.82
CA HIS A 158 5.75 7.97 -1.89
C HIS A 158 6.07 6.93 -0.81
N VAL A 159 5.30 7.00 0.27
CA VAL A 159 5.33 6.04 1.39
C VAL A 159 3.92 5.49 1.57
N ARG A 160 3.72 4.20 1.41
CA ARG A 160 2.48 3.53 1.72
C ARG A 160 2.37 3.30 3.23
N VAL A 161 1.27 3.72 3.82
CA VAL A 161 0.94 3.54 5.23
C VAL A 161 -0.37 2.78 5.38
N PHE A 162 -0.61 2.19 6.56
CA PHE A 162 -1.89 1.61 6.93
C PHE A 162 -2.73 2.61 7.75
N ALA A 163 -4.06 2.53 7.61
CA ALA A 163 -4.95 3.13 8.60
C ALA A 163 -4.77 2.43 9.95
N GLY A 164 -4.68 1.12 9.93
CA GLY A 164 -4.55 0.26 11.10
C GLY A 164 -5.77 -0.66 11.31
N ASN A 165 -5.72 -1.48 12.35
CA ASN A 165 -6.80 -2.36 12.75
C ASN A 165 -7.84 -1.58 13.58
N ALA A 166 -9.10 -2.01 13.57
CA ALA A 166 -10.10 -1.45 14.47
C ALA A 166 -9.67 -1.64 15.93
N PRO A 167 -9.80 -0.61 16.78
CA PRO A 167 -9.52 -0.75 18.20
C PRO A 167 -10.31 -1.92 18.81
N ALA A 168 -9.71 -2.64 19.77
CA ALA A 168 -10.31 -3.84 20.37
C ALA A 168 -11.73 -3.61 20.93
N GLN A 169 -12.03 -2.39 21.38
CA GLN A 169 -13.35 -1.97 21.85
C GLN A 169 -14.44 -2.04 20.77
N HIS A 170 -14.09 -1.95 19.50
CA HIS A 170 -15.03 -2.02 18.38
C HIS A 170 -15.05 -3.38 17.66
N GLN A 171 -14.14 -4.30 18.01
CA GLN A 171 -14.12 -5.63 17.43
C GLN A 171 -15.28 -6.51 17.94
N ASN A 172 -15.75 -6.27 19.17
CA ASN A 172 -16.86 -7.00 19.77
C ASN A 172 -18.24 -6.63 19.20
N ALA A 173 -18.37 -5.48 18.52
CA ALA A 173 -19.64 -5.04 17.93
C ALA A 173 -20.00 -5.77 16.61
N LYS A 174 -19.08 -6.54 16.02
CA LYS A 174 -19.32 -7.31 14.81
C LYS A 174 -19.75 -8.77 15.06
N ASN A 175 -19.63 -9.26 16.30
CA ASN A 175 -19.92 -10.65 16.67
C ASN A 175 -21.26 -10.81 17.44
N ASN A 176 -22.03 -9.76 17.62
CA ASN A 176 -23.41 -9.75 18.08
C ASN A 176 -24.32 -9.26 16.94
#